data_0f604bbadbe272ea5bae4349968c8398
#
_entry.id   0f604bbadbe272ea5bae4349968c8398
#
_cell.length_a   1.000
_cell.length_b   1.000
_cell.length_c   1.000
_cell.angle_alpha   90.00
_cell.angle_beta   90.00
_cell.angle_gamma   90.00
#
_symmetry.space_group_name_H-M   'P 1'
#
loop_
_entity.id
_entity.type
_entity.pdbx_description
1 polymer ?
#
loop_
_entity_poly.entity_id
_entity_poly.type
_entity_poly.pdbx_seq_one_letter_code
_entity_poly.pdbx_strand_id
1 'polypeptide(L)'
;MKTILVPTENNPSMTSALDTALVLARKFESCIEGFPLRPAVADLVAMDPDSGLTMVAVKENDADMVRQAEELFRSFMERQHVVARGDGATALSFAWLDSAPSGHDFAGSYGRVFDLIVLARPGAEWQSPA
;
A
#
# COMPACT_ATOMS: atom_id res chain seq x y z
N MET A 1 15.07 14.32 0.86
CA MET A 1 14.04 13.27 1.00
C MET A 1 14.49 12.05 0.22
N LYS A 2 14.69 10.94 0.91
CA LYS A 2 15.25 9.73 0.29
C LYS A 2 14.25 8.58 0.17
N THR A 3 13.24 8.55 1.04
CA THR A 3 12.32 7.43 1.11
C THR A 3 10.87 7.91 1.24
N ILE A 4 9.99 7.34 0.43
CA ILE A 4 8.55 7.63 0.43
C ILE A 4 7.82 6.31 0.63
N LEU A 5 6.98 6.24 1.65
CA LEU A 5 6.17 5.07 1.92
C LEU A 5 4.76 5.27 1.35
N VAL A 6 4.27 4.29 0.60
CA VAL A 6 2.93 4.33 0.01
C VAL A 6 2.18 3.06 0.41
N PRO A 7 1.37 3.12 1.47
CA PRO A 7 0.45 2.03 1.77
C PRO A 7 -0.49 1.83 0.58
N THR A 8 -0.54 0.61 0.07
CA THR A 8 -1.20 0.32 -1.21
C THR A 8 -2.42 -0.56 -1.02
N GLU A 9 -3.54 -0.13 -1.58
CA GLU A 9 -4.74 -0.94 -1.63
C GLU A 9 -5.39 -0.80 -3.01
N ASN A 10 -6.16 -1.80 -3.40
CA ASN A 10 -6.79 -1.80 -4.71
C ASN A 10 -8.05 -0.94 -4.69
N ASN A 11 -7.90 0.36 -4.93
CA ASN A 11 -9.04 1.27 -5.04
C ASN A 11 -8.76 2.33 -6.11
N PRO A 12 -9.81 3.02 -6.61
CA PRO A 12 -9.64 3.99 -7.70
C PRO A 12 -8.74 5.18 -7.38
N SER A 13 -8.63 5.56 -6.12
CA SER A 13 -7.80 6.69 -5.70
C SER A 13 -6.31 6.38 -5.66
N MET A 14 -5.95 5.10 -5.75
CA MET A 14 -4.57 4.67 -5.56
C MET A 14 -3.65 5.19 -6.66
N THR A 15 -4.14 5.27 -7.89
CA THR A 15 -3.37 5.82 -9.00
C THR A 15 -2.96 7.27 -8.74
N SER A 16 -3.86 8.09 -8.21
CA SER A 16 -3.56 9.47 -7.85
C SER A 16 -2.50 9.57 -6.76
N ALA A 17 -2.57 8.69 -5.75
CA ALA A 17 -1.58 8.64 -4.69
C ALA A 17 -0.20 8.25 -5.24
N LEU A 18 -0.16 7.25 -6.11
CA LEU A 18 1.08 6.82 -6.76
C LEU A 18 1.66 7.90 -7.66
N ASP A 19 0.81 8.62 -8.41
CA ASP A 19 1.25 9.75 -9.23
C ASP A 19 1.89 10.83 -8.38
N THR A 20 1.28 11.17 -7.25
CA THR A 20 1.81 12.16 -6.32
C THR A 20 3.16 11.72 -5.76
N ALA A 21 3.25 10.48 -5.33
CA ALA A 21 4.50 9.92 -4.82
C ALA A 21 5.60 9.95 -5.88
N LEU A 22 5.24 9.62 -7.12
CA LEU A 22 6.19 9.60 -8.23
C LEU A 22 6.73 10.99 -8.57
N VAL A 23 5.84 12.00 -8.59
CA VAL A 23 6.27 13.38 -8.83
C VAL A 23 7.32 13.82 -7.80
N LEU A 24 7.05 13.52 -6.53
CA LEU A 24 7.97 13.84 -5.45
C LEU A 24 9.25 13.03 -5.54
N ALA A 25 9.13 11.74 -5.85
CA ALA A 25 10.29 10.85 -5.95
C ALA A 25 11.22 11.26 -7.09
N ARG A 26 10.67 11.70 -8.23
CA ARG A 26 11.47 12.20 -9.34
C ARG A 26 12.21 13.48 -8.98
N LYS A 27 11.53 14.36 -8.25
CA LYS A 27 12.14 15.63 -7.85
C LYS A 27 13.30 15.45 -6.87
N PHE A 28 13.18 14.49 -5.97
CA PHE A 28 14.17 14.27 -4.90
C PHE A 28 15.01 13.00 -5.08
N GLU A 29 14.86 12.31 -6.19
CA GLU A 29 15.54 11.05 -6.48
C GLU A 29 15.36 10.03 -5.35
N SER A 30 14.11 9.81 -4.96
CA SER A 30 13.75 9.00 -3.80
C SER A 30 13.40 7.57 -4.18
N CYS A 31 13.43 6.68 -3.20
CA CYS A 31 12.88 5.33 -3.33
C CYS A 31 11.44 5.33 -2.83
N ILE A 32 10.53 4.77 -3.63
CA ILE A 32 9.14 4.58 -3.25
C ILE A 32 8.97 3.15 -2.76
N GLU A 33 8.57 2.97 -1.51
CA GLU A 33 8.30 1.64 -0.98
C GLU A 33 6.81 1.46 -0.75
N GLY A 34 6.25 0.39 -1.31
CA GLY A 34 4.86 0.02 -1.12
C GLY A 34 4.71 -1.21 -0.25
N PHE A 35 3.58 -1.33 0.39
CA PHE A 35 3.18 -2.54 1.09
C PHE A 35 1.65 -2.64 1.05
N PRO A 36 1.11 -3.88 1.16
CA PRO A 36 -0.34 -4.03 1.11
C PRO A 36 -0.99 -3.49 2.39
N LEU A 37 -1.88 -2.51 2.23
CA LEU A 37 -2.68 -2.01 3.33
C LEU A 37 -3.94 -2.85 3.43
N ARG A 38 -4.14 -3.52 4.54
CA ARG A 38 -5.27 -4.44 4.74
C ARG A 38 -5.73 -4.39 6.18
N PRO A 39 -7.03 -4.59 6.42
CA PRO A 39 -7.56 -4.57 7.78
C PRO A 39 -7.04 -5.76 8.58
N ALA A 40 -6.95 -5.60 9.89
CA ALA A 40 -6.62 -6.70 10.77
C ALA A 40 -7.75 -7.75 10.74
N VAL A 41 -7.39 -9.03 10.87
CA VAL A 41 -8.38 -10.12 10.87
C VAL A 41 -9.42 -9.92 11.98
N ALA A 42 -8.99 -9.45 13.14
CA ALA A 42 -9.90 -9.17 14.25
C ALA A 42 -10.97 -8.14 13.88
N ASP A 43 -10.62 -7.13 13.10
CA ASP A 43 -11.57 -6.09 12.66
C ASP A 43 -12.60 -6.67 11.68
N LEU A 44 -12.17 -7.57 10.80
CA LEU A 44 -13.07 -8.23 9.85
C LEU A 44 -14.10 -9.10 10.57
N VAL A 45 -13.66 -9.85 11.56
CA VAL A 45 -14.56 -10.70 12.38
C VAL A 45 -15.53 -9.84 13.19
N ALA A 46 -15.06 -8.73 13.74
CA ALA A 46 -15.91 -7.82 14.53
C ALA A 46 -16.98 -7.12 13.68
N MET A 47 -16.70 -6.87 12.39
CA MET A 47 -17.63 -6.21 11.50
C MET A 47 -18.84 -7.08 11.15
N ASP A 48 -18.66 -8.39 11.07
CA ASP A 48 -19.75 -9.30 10.69
C ASP A 48 -19.57 -10.68 11.33
N PRO A 49 -19.81 -10.78 12.65
CA PRO A 49 -19.64 -12.04 13.35
C PRO A 49 -20.62 -13.13 12.93
N ASP A 50 -21.76 -12.74 12.33
CA ASP A 50 -22.82 -13.68 11.94
C ASP A 50 -22.75 -14.10 10.46
N SER A 51 -21.77 -13.59 9.70
CA SER A 51 -21.66 -13.84 8.27
C SER A 51 -21.27 -15.28 7.92
N GLY A 52 -20.77 -16.05 8.89
CA GLY A 52 -20.24 -17.37 8.64
C GLY A 52 -18.88 -17.36 7.97
N LEU A 53 -18.19 -16.23 8.00
CA LEU A 53 -16.81 -16.13 7.51
C LEU A 53 -15.92 -17.07 8.30
N THR A 54 -15.35 -18.07 7.61
CA THR A 54 -14.39 -18.97 8.21
C THR A 54 -13.00 -18.32 8.16
N MET A 55 -12.10 -18.78 9.02
CA MET A 55 -10.72 -18.32 8.99
C MET A 55 -10.05 -18.59 7.63
N VAL A 56 -10.47 -19.66 6.95
CA VAL A 56 -9.96 -20.01 5.61
C VAL A 56 -10.39 -18.93 4.60
N ALA A 57 -11.67 -18.55 4.61
CA ALA A 57 -12.18 -17.52 3.71
C ALA A 57 -11.53 -16.17 3.96
N VAL A 58 -11.30 -15.80 5.23
CA VAL A 58 -10.61 -14.57 5.59
C VAL A 58 -9.18 -14.57 5.08
N LYS A 59 -8.46 -15.68 5.23
CA LYS A 59 -7.08 -15.80 4.75
C LYS A 59 -7.00 -15.75 3.23
N GLU A 60 -7.92 -16.37 2.52
CA GLU A 60 -7.96 -16.34 1.06
C GLU A 60 -8.22 -14.92 0.55
N ASN A 61 -9.17 -14.23 1.17
CA ASN A 61 -9.47 -12.83 0.83
C ASN A 61 -8.26 -11.93 1.11
N ASP A 62 -7.57 -12.16 2.21
CA ASP A 62 -6.38 -11.40 2.57
C ASP A 62 -5.25 -11.61 1.57
N ALA A 63 -5.02 -12.86 1.14
CA ALA A 63 -4.02 -13.17 0.13
C ALA A 63 -4.36 -12.51 -1.22
N ASP A 64 -5.63 -12.47 -1.60
CA ASP A 64 -6.08 -11.80 -2.81
C ASP A 64 -5.86 -10.30 -2.74
N MET A 65 -6.13 -9.68 -1.60
CA MET A 65 -5.90 -8.25 -1.39
C MET A 65 -4.41 -7.91 -1.54
N VAL A 66 -3.54 -8.72 -0.95
CA VAL A 66 -2.10 -8.55 -1.07
C VAL A 66 -1.66 -8.63 -2.52
N ARG A 67 -2.12 -9.66 -3.23
CA ARG A 67 -1.76 -9.86 -4.63
C ARG A 67 -2.23 -8.71 -5.51
N GLN A 68 -3.47 -8.26 -5.32
CA GLN A 68 -4.03 -7.15 -6.10
C GLN A 68 -3.27 -5.84 -5.83
N ALA A 69 -2.93 -5.58 -4.58
CA ALA A 69 -2.18 -4.38 -4.21
C ALA A 69 -0.77 -4.41 -4.83
N GLU A 70 -0.09 -5.54 -4.75
CA GLU A 70 1.24 -5.69 -5.33
C GLU A 70 1.20 -5.53 -6.84
N GLU A 71 0.24 -6.16 -7.50
CA GLU A 71 0.09 -6.07 -8.95
C GLU A 71 -0.17 -4.63 -9.39
N LEU A 72 -1.04 -3.93 -8.70
CA LEU A 72 -1.33 -2.53 -8.98
C LEU A 72 -0.08 -1.67 -8.84
N PHE A 73 0.66 -1.85 -7.77
CA PHE A 73 1.88 -1.09 -7.48
C PHE A 73 2.96 -1.37 -8.53
N ARG A 74 3.24 -2.64 -8.79
CA ARG A 74 4.29 -3.01 -9.75
C ARG A 74 3.93 -2.60 -11.18
N SER A 75 2.68 -2.78 -11.58
CA SER A 75 2.22 -2.37 -12.91
C SER A 75 2.35 -0.87 -13.11
N PHE A 76 2.03 -0.08 -12.08
CA PHE A 76 2.21 1.37 -12.13
C PHE A 76 3.69 1.72 -12.33
N MET A 77 4.57 1.11 -11.54
CA MET A 77 6.00 1.40 -11.63
C MET A 77 6.59 1.01 -12.98
N GLU A 78 6.17 -0.14 -13.53
CA GLU A 78 6.60 -0.58 -14.85
C GLU A 78 6.15 0.38 -15.96
N ARG A 79 4.90 0.84 -15.91
CA ARG A 79 4.38 1.81 -16.89
C ARG A 79 5.12 3.14 -16.84
N GLN A 80 5.59 3.52 -15.67
CA GLN A 80 6.31 4.77 -15.46
C GLN A 80 7.84 4.60 -15.62
N HIS A 81 8.29 3.41 -15.98
CA HIS A 81 9.71 3.12 -16.18
C HIS A 81 10.56 3.35 -14.93
N VAL A 82 10.00 3.09 -13.76
CA VAL A 82 10.73 3.14 -12.50
C VAL A 82 11.38 1.78 -12.27
N VAL A 83 12.67 1.78 -11.95
CA VAL A 83 13.41 0.54 -11.74
C VAL A 83 13.27 0.05 -10.30
N ALA A 84 13.37 -1.26 -10.10
CA ALA A 84 13.38 -1.84 -8.78
C ALA A 84 14.68 -1.44 -8.05
N ARG A 85 14.56 -1.19 -6.75
CA ARG A 85 15.70 -0.83 -5.93
C ARG A 85 16.70 -1.99 -5.88
N GLY A 86 17.94 -1.70 -6.28
CA GLY A 86 19.04 -2.65 -6.17
C GLY A 86 20.03 -2.18 -5.11
N ASP A 87 21.08 -2.98 -4.88
CA ASP A 87 22.14 -2.65 -3.95
C ASP A 87 22.84 -1.36 -4.41
N GLY A 88 22.90 -0.38 -3.51
CA GLY A 88 23.57 0.88 -3.80
C GLY A 88 22.78 1.85 -4.67
N ALA A 89 21.50 1.59 -4.93
CA ALA A 89 20.66 2.51 -5.69
C ALA A 89 20.43 3.79 -4.90
N THR A 90 20.87 4.92 -5.46
CA THR A 90 20.68 6.24 -4.87
C THR A 90 19.73 7.10 -5.67
N ALA A 91 19.25 6.58 -6.80
CA ALA A 91 18.34 7.27 -7.70
C ALA A 91 16.91 6.79 -7.53
N LEU A 92 15.99 7.38 -8.30
CA LEU A 92 14.60 6.98 -8.33
C LEU A 92 14.46 5.46 -8.50
N SER A 93 13.75 4.85 -7.57
CA SER A 93 13.55 3.40 -7.56
C SER A 93 12.29 3.04 -6.76
N PHE A 94 11.89 1.77 -6.82
CA PHE A 94 10.78 1.28 -6.01
C PHE A 94 11.16 -0.01 -5.28
N ALA A 95 10.44 -0.28 -4.20
CA ALA A 95 10.55 -1.53 -3.45
C ALA A 95 9.17 -1.95 -2.97
N TRP A 96 8.98 -3.23 -2.74
CA TRP A 96 7.74 -3.79 -2.22
C TRP A 96 8.02 -4.65 -1.00
N LEU A 97 7.24 -4.43 0.06
CA LEU A 97 7.36 -5.20 1.31
C LEU A 97 6.28 -6.28 1.31
N ASP A 98 6.67 -7.53 1.09
CA ASP A 98 5.73 -8.66 0.98
C ASP A 98 5.16 -9.12 2.32
N SER A 99 5.91 -8.96 3.39
CA SER A 99 5.59 -9.55 4.69
C SER A 99 5.03 -8.55 5.69
N ALA A 100 4.39 -7.49 5.21
CA ALA A 100 3.80 -6.49 6.10
C ALA A 100 2.65 -7.11 6.92
N PRO A 101 2.63 -6.89 8.25
CA PRO A 101 1.50 -7.31 9.07
C PRO A 101 0.21 -6.59 8.66
N SER A 102 -0.93 -7.21 8.94
CA SER A 102 -2.22 -6.57 8.74
C SER A 102 -2.48 -5.52 9.83
N GLY A 103 -3.37 -4.56 9.53
CA GLY A 103 -3.78 -3.53 10.45
C GLY A 103 -3.14 -2.19 10.19
N HIS A 104 -3.78 -1.12 10.68
CA HIS A 104 -3.34 0.26 10.44
C HIS A 104 -2.14 0.65 11.31
N ASP A 105 -1.95 0.00 12.44
CA ASP A 105 -0.87 0.31 13.38
C ASP A 105 0.50 0.11 12.76
N PHE A 106 0.62 -0.86 11.87
CA PHE A 106 1.87 -1.11 11.17
C PHE A 106 2.30 0.08 10.32
N ALA A 107 1.36 0.68 9.58
CA ALA A 107 1.67 1.83 8.73
C ALA A 107 2.22 3.00 9.55
N GLY A 108 1.63 3.26 10.70
CA GLY A 108 2.09 4.32 11.60
C GLY A 108 3.47 4.04 12.18
N SER A 109 3.71 2.82 12.61
CA SER A 109 4.99 2.43 13.19
C SER A 109 6.10 2.36 12.16
N TYR A 110 5.83 1.74 11.02
CA TYR A 110 6.81 1.58 9.94
C TYR A 110 7.15 2.91 9.29
N GLY A 111 6.15 3.77 9.14
CA GLY A 111 6.34 5.08 8.52
C GLY A 111 7.31 6.00 9.24
N ARG A 112 7.60 5.74 10.52
CA ARG A 112 8.53 6.57 11.29
C ARG A 112 9.95 6.60 10.71
N VAL A 113 10.33 5.57 9.95
CA VAL A 113 11.66 5.50 9.35
C VAL A 113 11.69 6.08 7.94
N PHE A 114 10.56 6.57 7.45
CA PHE A 114 10.44 7.17 6.13
C PHE A 114 10.36 8.69 6.22
N ASP A 115 10.81 9.35 5.18
CA ASP A 115 10.77 10.81 5.11
C ASP A 115 9.36 11.33 4.82
N LEU A 116 8.54 10.53 4.13
CA LEU A 116 7.20 10.91 3.74
C LEU A 116 6.30 9.68 3.59
N ILE A 117 5.04 9.83 3.97
CA ILE A 117 4.02 8.81 3.72
C ILE A 117 2.96 9.44 2.81
N VAL A 118 2.64 8.79 1.69
CA VAL A 118 1.59 9.23 0.77
C VAL A 118 0.44 8.23 0.88
N LEU A 119 -0.74 8.74 1.25
CA LEU A 119 -1.93 7.93 1.43
C LEU A 119 -2.96 8.25 0.36
N ALA A 120 -3.65 7.23 -0.13
CA ALA A 120 -4.76 7.41 -1.03
C ALA A 120 -5.96 7.95 -0.26
N ARG A 121 -6.69 8.90 -0.86
CA ARG A 121 -7.94 9.38 -0.30
C ARG A 121 -9.01 8.30 -0.49
N PRO A 122 -9.88 8.05 0.48
CA PRO A 122 -11.00 7.15 0.29
C PRO A 122 -11.86 7.59 -0.90
N GLY A 123 -12.29 6.63 -1.74
CA GLY A 123 -13.15 6.93 -2.87
C GLY A 123 -14.55 7.35 -2.43
N ALA A 124 -15.37 7.81 -3.41
CA ALA A 124 -16.73 8.25 -3.14
C ALA A 124 -17.61 7.13 -2.54
N GLU A 125 -17.27 5.88 -2.81
CA GLU A 125 -17.94 4.71 -2.27
C GLU A 125 -17.70 4.52 -0.78
N TRP A 126 -16.73 5.24 -0.24
CA TRP A 126 -16.31 5.16 1.16
C TRP A 126 -16.81 6.34 1.96
N GLN A 127 -18.00 6.79 1.68
CA GLN A 127 -18.58 7.85 2.47
C GLN A 127 -19.03 7.28 3.80
N SER A 128 -18.49 7.81 4.88
CA SER A 128 -18.95 7.50 6.20
C SER A 128 -20.44 7.79 6.26
N PRO A 129 -21.28 6.84 6.70
CA PRO A 129 -22.69 7.15 6.93
C PRO A 129 -22.75 8.16 8.06
N ALA A 130 -23.05 9.36 7.68
CA ALA A 130 -23.23 10.42 8.67
C ALA A 130 -24.66 10.42 9.14
#